data_9553c475faf0a8b568b512b030af6f6b
#
_entry.id   9553c475faf0a8b568b512b030af6f6b
#
_cell.length_a   1.000
_cell.length_b   1.000
_cell.length_c   1.000
_cell.angle_alpha   90.00
_cell.angle_beta   90.00
_cell.angle_gamma   90.00
#
_symmetry.space_group_name_H-M   'P 1'
#
loop_
_entity.id
_entity.type
_entity.pdbx_description
1 polymer ?
#
loop_
_entity_poly.entity_id
_entity_poly.type
_entity_poly.pdbx_seq_one_letter_code
_entity_poly.pdbx_strand_id
1 'polypeptide(L)'
;MSVGVNGSGAAIEYRNVFKAFDVPVLTGVTLSVEPGEMFALFGPSGTGKSVLLKTTIALVTPDRGDVTVGGESVYFGGRDALERIRRMVGFVFQYAALFDSLTVFENVEIGIPEETLKRMGANEVAHQVSESLELVNLDPKQVLDKLPSELSGGMKKRVGIARAIAGRPEILLWDEPTTGLDPVNTAAIERLITQLSDELKVTSLLVTHDIEGGLEMCDRVAMLEGGRLRFCGLPGDFLASDDPVVNAFTDRKAATAALDTLEIT
;
A
#
# COMPACT_ATOMS: atom_id res chain seq x y z
N MET A 1 25.53 5.54 -13.31
CA MET A 1 24.72 5.24 -14.52
C MET A 1 23.29 5.13 -14.02
N SER A 2 22.42 6.06 -14.39
CA SER A 2 21.02 6.07 -13.97
C SER A 2 20.31 4.88 -14.60
N VAL A 3 19.86 3.96 -13.76
CA VAL A 3 18.98 2.87 -14.18
C VAL A 3 17.66 3.49 -14.63
N GLY A 4 17.34 3.34 -15.92
CA GLY A 4 16.09 3.83 -16.47
C GLY A 4 14.92 3.08 -15.82
N VAL A 5 14.29 3.70 -14.86
CA VAL A 5 12.97 3.30 -14.36
C VAL A 5 11.98 3.71 -15.44
N ASN A 6 11.34 2.78 -16.09
CA ASN A 6 10.19 3.02 -16.95
C ASN A 6 9.02 3.49 -16.06
N GLY A 7 9.07 4.74 -15.63
CA GLY A 7 8.07 5.34 -14.77
C GLY A 7 6.85 5.77 -15.58
N SER A 8 5.99 4.84 -15.92
CA SER A 8 4.58 5.11 -16.16
C SER A 8 3.80 4.13 -15.29
N GLY A 9 3.39 4.56 -14.10
CA GLY A 9 2.49 3.79 -13.25
C GLY A 9 1.27 3.31 -14.05
N ALA A 10 0.67 2.20 -13.65
CA ALA A 10 -0.55 1.70 -14.26
C ALA A 10 -1.77 2.21 -13.47
N ALA A 11 -2.88 2.53 -14.17
CA ALA A 11 -4.13 2.91 -13.53
C ALA A 11 -4.77 1.74 -12.78
N ILE A 12 -5.54 2.06 -11.72
CA ILE A 12 -6.42 1.12 -11.04
C ILE A 12 -7.85 1.64 -11.17
N GLU A 13 -8.79 0.79 -11.59
CA GLU A 13 -10.20 1.15 -11.62
C GLU A 13 -11.03 0.09 -10.90
N TYR A 14 -11.87 0.54 -9.99
CA TYR A 14 -12.91 -0.25 -9.34
C TYR A 14 -14.26 0.13 -9.92
N ARG A 15 -15.02 -0.84 -10.44
CA ARG A 15 -16.30 -0.61 -11.10
C ARG A 15 -17.41 -1.37 -10.40
N ASN A 16 -18.23 -0.65 -9.63
CA ASN A 16 -19.37 -1.21 -8.88
C ASN A 16 -19.00 -2.46 -8.08
N VAL A 17 -17.93 -2.38 -7.28
CA VAL A 17 -17.40 -3.51 -6.49
C VAL A 17 -18.28 -3.75 -5.28
N PHE A 18 -18.85 -4.96 -5.20
CA PHE A 18 -19.62 -5.46 -4.06
C PHE A 18 -18.91 -6.64 -3.40
N LYS A 19 -18.90 -6.66 -2.08
CA LYS A 19 -18.41 -7.79 -1.30
C LYS A 19 -19.19 -7.94 -0.01
N ALA A 20 -19.68 -9.14 0.24
CA ALA A 20 -20.21 -9.55 1.53
C ALA A 20 -19.43 -10.76 2.05
N PHE A 21 -19.33 -10.86 3.35
CA PHE A 21 -19.04 -12.10 4.08
C PHE A 21 -20.34 -12.48 4.79
N ASP A 22 -20.38 -12.53 6.13
CA ASP A 22 -21.64 -12.68 6.86
C ASP A 22 -22.53 -11.42 6.76
N VAL A 23 -21.89 -10.26 6.58
CA VAL A 23 -22.54 -8.96 6.38
C VAL A 23 -21.95 -8.26 5.15
N PRO A 24 -22.70 -7.33 4.51
CA PRO A 24 -22.19 -6.51 3.43
C PRO A 24 -21.00 -5.65 3.90
N VAL A 25 -19.89 -5.68 3.15
CA VAL A 25 -18.66 -4.92 3.43
C VAL A 25 -18.40 -3.86 2.36
N LEU A 26 -18.57 -4.21 1.07
CA LEU A 26 -18.52 -3.26 -0.04
C LEU A 26 -19.88 -3.29 -0.75
N THR A 27 -20.46 -2.13 -1.02
CA THR A 27 -21.83 -1.99 -1.50
C THR A 27 -21.93 -1.14 -2.78
N GLY A 28 -21.03 -1.42 -3.74
CA GLY A 28 -20.98 -0.75 -5.05
C GLY A 28 -19.92 0.35 -5.12
N VAL A 29 -18.69 0.04 -4.70
CA VAL A 29 -17.57 0.98 -4.76
C VAL A 29 -17.14 1.18 -6.21
N THR A 30 -17.10 2.46 -6.65
CA THR A 30 -16.54 2.87 -7.94
C THR A 30 -15.49 3.94 -7.68
N LEU A 31 -14.25 3.69 -8.09
CA LEU A 31 -13.10 4.52 -7.81
C LEU A 31 -12.05 4.34 -8.91
N SER A 32 -11.34 5.41 -9.29
CA SER A 32 -10.14 5.35 -10.14
C SER A 32 -8.94 5.96 -9.44
N VAL A 33 -7.78 5.35 -9.64
CA VAL A 33 -6.47 5.89 -9.29
C VAL A 33 -5.69 6.02 -10.59
N GLU A 34 -5.22 7.23 -10.86
CA GLU A 34 -4.55 7.54 -12.12
C GLU A 34 -3.09 7.05 -12.13
N PRO A 35 -2.48 6.85 -13.32
CA PRO A 35 -1.08 6.46 -13.40
C PRO A 35 -0.14 7.45 -12.71
N GLY A 36 0.71 6.94 -11.80
CA GLY A 36 1.67 7.76 -11.04
C GLY A 36 1.05 8.57 -9.90
N GLU A 37 -0.25 8.45 -9.67
CA GLU A 37 -0.96 9.13 -8.59
C GLU A 37 -0.65 8.49 -7.22
N MET A 38 -0.45 9.33 -6.20
CA MET A 38 -0.48 8.94 -4.80
C MET A 38 -1.88 9.19 -4.24
N PHE A 39 -2.64 8.11 -3.99
CA PHE A 39 -4.04 8.16 -3.59
C PHE A 39 -4.25 7.58 -2.19
N ALA A 40 -4.94 8.31 -1.29
CA ALA A 40 -5.30 7.78 0.03
C ALA A 40 -6.77 7.36 0.10
N LEU A 41 -7.01 6.21 0.73
CA LEU A 41 -8.34 5.73 1.09
C LEU A 41 -8.50 5.74 2.61
N PHE A 42 -9.27 6.68 3.11
CA PHE A 42 -9.62 6.85 4.52
C PHE A 42 -10.90 6.12 4.90
N GLY A 43 -11.16 6.07 6.19
CA GLY A 43 -12.42 5.60 6.77
C GLY A 43 -12.21 4.87 8.10
N PRO A 44 -13.26 4.71 8.90
CA PRO A 44 -13.22 3.96 10.15
C PRO A 44 -12.73 2.53 9.98
N SER A 45 -12.27 1.89 11.07
CA SER A 45 -11.90 0.48 11.05
C SER A 45 -13.12 -0.39 10.68
N GLY A 46 -12.88 -1.43 9.88
CA GLY A 46 -13.94 -2.36 9.47
C GLY A 46 -14.82 -1.91 8.30
N THR A 47 -14.59 -0.73 7.71
CA THR A 47 -15.40 -0.22 6.57
C THR A 47 -15.11 -0.88 5.22
N GLY A 48 -14.13 -1.80 5.13
CA GLY A 48 -13.83 -2.54 3.91
C GLY A 48 -12.62 -2.03 3.11
N LYS A 49 -11.84 -1.07 3.62
CA LYS A 49 -10.65 -0.52 2.92
C LYS A 49 -9.66 -1.60 2.49
N SER A 50 -9.18 -2.41 3.44
CA SER A 50 -8.26 -3.53 3.15
C SER A 50 -8.91 -4.62 2.29
N VAL A 51 -10.24 -4.78 2.38
CA VAL A 51 -10.98 -5.70 1.49
C VAL A 51 -10.94 -5.17 0.05
N LEU A 52 -11.22 -3.88 -0.16
CA LEU A 52 -11.12 -3.24 -1.47
C LEU A 52 -9.71 -3.39 -2.05
N LEU A 53 -8.67 -3.05 -1.25
CA LEU A 53 -7.27 -3.18 -1.66
C LEU A 53 -6.93 -4.61 -2.10
N LYS A 54 -7.37 -5.62 -1.35
CA LYS A 54 -7.12 -7.04 -1.65
C LYS A 54 -7.84 -7.54 -2.90
N THR A 55 -8.90 -6.85 -3.36
CA THR A 55 -9.54 -7.20 -4.63
C THR A 55 -8.66 -6.87 -5.84
N THR A 56 -7.73 -5.92 -5.73
CA THR A 56 -6.86 -5.50 -6.84
C THR A 56 -5.93 -6.63 -7.34
N ILE A 57 -5.57 -7.57 -6.48
CA ILE A 57 -4.70 -8.70 -6.82
C ILE A 57 -5.39 -10.07 -6.63
N ALA A 58 -6.71 -10.06 -6.54
CA ALA A 58 -7.56 -11.24 -6.33
C ALA A 58 -7.17 -12.06 -5.09
N LEU A 59 -6.76 -11.43 -3.98
CA LEU A 59 -6.71 -12.04 -2.65
C LEU A 59 -8.11 -12.14 -2.03
N VAL A 60 -9.01 -11.26 -2.44
CA VAL A 60 -10.45 -11.31 -2.15
C VAL A 60 -11.19 -11.17 -3.48
N THR A 61 -12.11 -12.08 -3.76
CA THR A 61 -12.95 -12.01 -4.96
C THR A 61 -14.23 -11.22 -4.62
N PRO A 62 -14.57 -10.16 -5.37
CA PRO A 62 -15.84 -9.47 -5.21
C PRO A 62 -17.01 -10.35 -5.64
N ASP A 63 -18.19 -10.09 -5.08
CA ASP A 63 -19.41 -10.82 -5.44
C ASP A 63 -20.03 -10.26 -6.72
N ARG A 64 -19.79 -8.97 -7.01
CA ARG A 64 -20.16 -8.27 -8.25
C ARG A 64 -19.20 -7.10 -8.51
N GLY A 65 -19.21 -6.64 -9.75
CA GLY A 65 -18.34 -5.58 -10.23
C GLY A 65 -17.06 -6.13 -10.83
N ASP A 66 -16.14 -5.24 -11.14
CA ASP A 66 -14.83 -5.58 -11.69
C ASP A 66 -13.76 -4.66 -11.13
N VAL A 67 -12.52 -5.12 -11.18
CA VAL A 67 -11.32 -4.31 -10.95
C VAL A 67 -10.43 -4.45 -12.16
N THR A 68 -9.95 -3.32 -12.69
CA THR A 68 -8.98 -3.32 -13.78
C THR A 68 -7.67 -2.69 -13.30
N VAL A 69 -6.56 -3.24 -13.75
CA VAL A 69 -5.20 -2.78 -13.47
C VAL A 69 -4.47 -2.66 -14.80
N GLY A 70 -3.97 -1.46 -15.12
CA GLY A 70 -3.35 -1.20 -16.42
C GLY A 70 -4.28 -1.49 -17.61
N GLY A 71 -5.60 -1.37 -17.41
CA GLY A 71 -6.61 -1.67 -18.40
C GLY A 71 -7.00 -3.16 -18.53
N GLU A 72 -6.32 -4.08 -17.82
CA GLU A 72 -6.67 -5.50 -17.79
C GLU A 72 -7.60 -5.83 -16.62
N SER A 73 -8.65 -6.61 -16.86
CA SER A 73 -9.56 -7.06 -15.80
C SER A 73 -8.92 -8.15 -14.95
N VAL A 74 -8.99 -7.95 -13.62
CA VAL A 74 -8.52 -8.91 -12.62
C VAL A 74 -9.35 -10.20 -12.62
N TYR A 75 -10.64 -10.10 -12.92
CA TYR A 75 -11.59 -11.21 -12.77
C TYR A 75 -12.06 -11.83 -14.08
N PHE A 76 -12.03 -11.05 -15.18
CA PHE A 76 -12.49 -11.51 -16.48
C PHE A 76 -11.35 -11.68 -17.50
N GLY A 77 -10.12 -11.27 -17.16
CA GLY A 77 -8.95 -11.42 -18.03
C GLY A 77 -8.33 -12.82 -18.08
N GLY A 78 -8.80 -13.73 -17.21
CA GLY A 78 -8.26 -15.09 -17.10
C GLY A 78 -6.95 -15.16 -16.29
N ARG A 79 -6.38 -16.37 -16.20
CA ARG A 79 -5.20 -16.65 -15.35
C ARG A 79 -3.96 -15.84 -15.75
N ASP A 80 -3.69 -15.77 -17.06
CA ASP A 80 -2.48 -15.09 -17.55
C ASP A 80 -2.53 -13.58 -17.30
N ALA A 81 -3.73 -12.95 -17.42
CA ALA A 81 -3.93 -11.55 -17.06
C ALA A 81 -3.69 -11.32 -15.56
N LEU A 82 -4.26 -12.17 -14.71
CA LEU A 82 -4.04 -12.06 -13.26
C LEU A 82 -2.57 -12.23 -12.88
N GLU A 83 -1.84 -13.13 -13.52
CA GLU A 83 -0.40 -13.29 -13.30
C GLU A 83 0.40 -12.06 -13.75
N ARG A 84 0.04 -11.43 -14.88
CA ARG A 84 0.64 -10.15 -15.30
C ARG A 84 0.35 -9.03 -14.32
N ILE A 85 -0.91 -8.88 -13.91
CA ILE A 85 -1.34 -7.88 -12.92
C ILE A 85 -0.56 -8.04 -11.62
N ARG A 86 -0.45 -9.25 -11.08
CA ARG A 86 0.29 -9.50 -9.84
C ARG A 86 1.77 -9.15 -9.93
N ARG A 87 2.39 -9.23 -11.12
CA ARG A 87 3.77 -8.79 -11.33
C ARG A 87 3.91 -7.26 -11.35
N MET A 88 2.88 -6.55 -11.77
CA MET A 88 2.88 -5.08 -11.76
C MET A 88 2.61 -4.49 -10.38
N VAL A 89 2.14 -5.30 -9.41
CA VAL A 89 1.66 -4.80 -8.12
C VAL A 89 2.57 -5.27 -6.98
N GLY A 90 3.18 -4.34 -6.27
CA GLY A 90 3.78 -4.56 -4.97
C GLY A 90 2.74 -4.35 -3.86
N PHE A 91 2.66 -5.27 -2.89
CA PHE A 91 1.72 -5.18 -1.78
C PHE A 91 2.46 -5.08 -0.44
N VAL A 92 2.24 -3.98 0.28
CA VAL A 92 2.77 -3.76 1.63
C VAL A 92 1.68 -4.07 2.64
N PHE A 93 1.88 -5.12 3.41
CA PHE A 93 0.92 -5.60 4.42
C PHE A 93 1.05 -4.85 5.75
N GLN A 94 -0.04 -4.76 6.47
CA GLN A 94 -0.13 -4.11 7.79
C GLN A 94 0.91 -4.63 8.80
N TYR A 95 1.25 -5.90 8.80
CA TYR A 95 2.20 -6.55 9.72
C TYR A 95 3.48 -7.06 9.03
N ALA A 96 3.98 -6.36 8.02
CA ALA A 96 5.15 -6.77 7.22
C ALA A 96 5.05 -8.16 6.58
N ALA A 97 4.37 -9.12 7.19
CA ALA A 97 4.11 -10.49 6.74
C ALA A 97 5.40 -11.22 6.26
N LEU A 98 6.49 -11.09 7.03
CA LEU A 98 7.74 -11.79 6.74
C LEU A 98 7.61 -13.27 7.11
N PHE A 99 8.33 -14.11 6.37
CA PHE A 99 8.48 -15.52 6.68
C PHE A 99 9.55 -15.65 7.76
N ASP A 100 9.16 -16.07 8.96
CA ASP A 100 10.05 -16.12 10.14
C ASP A 100 11.22 -17.09 10.01
N SER A 101 11.09 -18.12 9.16
CA SER A 101 12.12 -19.12 8.88
C SER A 101 13.09 -18.72 7.77
N LEU A 102 12.87 -17.60 7.09
CA LEU A 102 13.69 -17.12 6.00
C LEU A 102 14.50 -15.90 6.45
N THR A 103 15.71 -15.78 5.92
CA THR A 103 16.55 -14.59 6.09
C THR A 103 15.92 -13.35 5.48
N VAL A 104 16.47 -12.18 5.76
CA VAL A 104 16.07 -10.92 5.09
C VAL A 104 16.28 -11.04 3.59
N PHE A 105 17.40 -11.60 3.15
CA PHE A 105 17.68 -11.84 1.72
C PHE A 105 16.55 -12.62 1.06
N GLU A 106 16.24 -13.80 1.60
CA GLU A 106 15.19 -14.68 1.07
C GLU A 106 13.79 -14.06 1.13
N ASN A 107 13.49 -13.30 2.20
CA ASN A 107 12.23 -12.55 2.30
C ASN A 107 12.08 -11.50 1.20
N VAL A 108 13.16 -10.79 0.84
CA VAL A 108 13.13 -9.76 -0.21
C VAL A 108 13.15 -10.42 -1.61
N GLU A 109 13.92 -11.47 -1.81
CA GLU A 109 13.99 -12.23 -3.06
C GLU A 109 12.63 -12.74 -3.52
N ILE A 110 11.77 -13.21 -2.61
CA ILE A 110 10.39 -13.64 -2.91
C ILE A 110 9.57 -12.53 -3.59
N GLY A 111 9.91 -11.26 -3.39
CA GLY A 111 9.27 -10.14 -4.08
C GLY A 111 9.60 -10.05 -5.57
N ILE A 112 10.65 -10.72 -6.03
CA ILE A 112 11.03 -10.78 -7.43
C ILE A 112 10.20 -11.87 -8.12
N PRO A 113 9.48 -11.58 -9.22
CA PRO A 113 8.67 -12.56 -9.92
C PRO A 113 9.51 -13.76 -10.39
N GLU A 114 8.97 -14.98 -10.24
CA GLU A 114 9.67 -16.24 -10.55
C GLU A 114 10.22 -16.28 -11.98
N GLU A 115 9.48 -15.75 -12.95
CA GLU A 115 9.95 -15.68 -14.35
C GLU A 115 11.16 -14.75 -14.53
N THR A 116 11.24 -13.70 -13.72
CA THR A 116 12.38 -12.79 -13.68
C THR A 116 13.57 -13.49 -13.04
N LEU A 117 13.37 -14.14 -11.88
CA LEU A 117 14.41 -14.93 -11.20
C LEU A 117 15.02 -16.00 -12.11
N LYS A 118 14.22 -16.71 -12.91
CA LYS A 118 14.71 -17.72 -13.86
C LYS A 118 15.67 -17.17 -14.94
N ARG A 119 15.63 -15.86 -15.19
CA ARG A 119 16.46 -15.18 -16.19
C ARG A 119 17.67 -14.48 -15.58
N MET A 120 17.67 -14.28 -14.28
CA MET A 120 18.72 -13.57 -13.54
C MET A 120 19.79 -14.55 -13.06
N GLY A 121 21.05 -14.10 -13.09
CA GLY A 121 22.15 -14.78 -12.40
C GLY A 121 22.14 -14.46 -10.90
N ALA A 122 22.78 -15.31 -10.09
CA ALA A 122 22.83 -15.14 -8.64
C ALA A 122 23.35 -13.74 -8.19
N ASN A 123 24.34 -13.20 -8.91
CA ASN A 123 24.87 -11.86 -8.63
C ASN A 123 23.86 -10.74 -8.92
N GLU A 124 23.01 -10.90 -9.94
CA GLU A 124 21.97 -9.93 -10.31
C GLU A 124 20.86 -9.94 -9.27
N VAL A 125 20.45 -11.12 -8.79
CA VAL A 125 19.49 -11.25 -7.70
C VAL A 125 20.02 -10.59 -6.43
N ALA A 126 21.27 -10.90 -6.05
CA ALA A 126 21.90 -10.31 -4.87
C ALA A 126 21.99 -8.76 -4.97
N HIS A 127 22.28 -8.24 -6.15
CA HIS A 127 22.30 -6.80 -6.39
C HIS A 127 20.91 -6.19 -6.24
N GLN A 128 19.87 -6.77 -6.85
CA GLN A 128 18.50 -6.26 -6.79
C GLN A 128 17.93 -6.31 -5.37
N VAL A 129 18.20 -7.36 -4.62
CA VAL A 129 17.85 -7.45 -3.19
C VAL A 129 18.54 -6.37 -2.39
N SER A 130 19.85 -6.16 -2.60
CA SER A 130 20.61 -5.13 -1.90
C SER A 130 20.10 -3.72 -2.23
N GLU A 131 19.88 -3.42 -3.50
CA GLU A 131 19.29 -2.16 -3.96
C GLU A 131 17.94 -1.89 -3.29
N SER A 132 17.07 -2.90 -3.21
CA SER A 132 15.76 -2.78 -2.56
C SER A 132 15.86 -2.48 -1.06
N LEU A 133 16.88 -3.03 -0.37
CA LEU A 133 17.13 -2.74 1.04
C LEU A 133 17.70 -1.33 1.23
N GLU A 134 18.59 -0.88 0.34
CA GLU A 134 19.14 0.48 0.38
C GLU A 134 18.04 1.53 0.18
N LEU A 135 17.12 1.31 -0.76
CA LEU A 135 15.94 2.18 -1.00
C LEU A 135 15.08 2.36 0.25
N VAL A 136 15.02 1.37 1.15
CA VAL A 136 14.28 1.47 2.40
C VAL A 136 15.17 1.86 3.59
N ASN A 137 16.36 2.41 3.33
CA ASN A 137 17.33 2.85 4.33
C ASN A 137 17.76 1.73 5.31
N LEU A 138 18.01 0.53 4.78
CA LEU A 138 18.65 -0.58 5.47
C LEU A 138 19.99 -0.88 4.80
N ASP A 139 21.08 -0.99 5.59
CA ASP A 139 22.39 -1.40 5.10
C ASP A 139 22.37 -2.93 4.84
N PRO A 140 22.47 -3.38 3.58
CA PRO A 140 22.44 -4.82 3.25
C PRO A 140 23.46 -5.63 4.02
N LYS A 141 24.68 -5.09 4.18
CA LYS A 141 25.79 -5.78 4.88
C LYS A 141 25.48 -6.13 6.34
N GLN A 142 24.54 -5.38 6.94
CA GLN A 142 24.17 -5.60 8.33
C GLN A 142 22.93 -6.48 8.50
N VAL A 143 22.12 -6.65 7.46
CA VAL A 143 20.79 -7.26 7.63
C VAL A 143 20.53 -8.49 6.77
N LEU A 144 21.23 -8.71 5.65
CA LEU A 144 20.91 -9.76 4.66
C LEU A 144 20.75 -11.15 5.28
N ASP A 145 21.66 -11.54 6.18
CA ASP A 145 21.70 -12.87 6.78
C ASP A 145 20.85 -13.01 8.05
N LYS A 146 20.21 -11.91 8.52
CA LYS A 146 19.41 -11.93 9.73
C LYS A 146 18.06 -12.58 9.47
N LEU A 147 17.52 -13.21 10.52
CA LEU A 147 16.14 -13.65 10.60
C LEU A 147 15.22 -12.50 11.07
N PRO A 148 13.93 -12.52 10.75
CA PRO A 148 12.98 -11.53 11.23
C PRO A 148 12.98 -11.36 12.77
N SER A 149 13.24 -12.41 13.54
CA SER A 149 13.33 -12.37 15.00
C SER A 149 14.45 -11.46 15.53
N GLU A 150 15.46 -11.19 14.71
CA GLU A 150 16.62 -10.35 15.05
C GLU A 150 16.44 -8.87 14.67
N LEU A 151 15.28 -8.52 14.09
CA LEU A 151 14.96 -7.18 13.61
C LEU A 151 14.02 -6.45 14.57
N SER A 152 14.20 -5.13 14.69
CA SER A 152 13.20 -4.25 15.32
C SER A 152 11.90 -4.19 14.50
N GLY A 153 10.81 -3.74 15.11
CA GLY A 153 9.52 -3.59 14.42
C GLY A 153 9.60 -2.69 13.17
N GLY A 154 10.30 -1.57 13.29
CA GLY A 154 10.54 -0.67 12.16
C GLY A 154 11.41 -1.30 11.04
N MET A 155 12.42 -2.09 11.40
CA MET A 155 13.22 -2.83 10.42
C MET A 155 12.39 -3.89 9.70
N LYS A 156 11.53 -4.63 10.41
CA LYS A 156 10.61 -5.60 9.79
C LYS A 156 9.69 -4.95 8.76
N LYS A 157 9.13 -3.76 9.08
CA LYS A 157 8.32 -2.99 8.15
C LYS A 157 9.11 -2.61 6.89
N ARG A 158 10.34 -2.10 7.05
CA ARG A 158 11.23 -1.74 5.94
C ARG A 158 11.59 -2.94 5.06
N VAL A 159 11.86 -4.11 5.64
CA VAL A 159 12.08 -5.34 4.88
C VAL A 159 10.82 -5.76 4.11
N GLY A 160 9.64 -5.63 4.72
CA GLY A 160 8.35 -5.87 4.02
C GLY A 160 8.13 -4.93 2.83
N ILE A 161 8.54 -3.65 2.96
CA ILE A 161 8.51 -2.68 1.86
C ILE A 161 9.57 -3.05 0.81
N ALA A 162 10.80 -3.37 1.20
CA ALA A 162 11.86 -3.82 0.28
C ALA A 162 11.39 -5.02 -0.56
N ARG A 163 10.74 -6.00 0.06
CA ARG A 163 10.12 -7.13 -0.66
C ARG A 163 9.09 -6.66 -1.67
N ALA A 164 8.22 -5.71 -1.31
CA ALA A 164 7.16 -5.23 -2.20
C ALA A 164 7.72 -4.50 -3.44
N ILE A 165 8.87 -3.83 -3.31
CA ILE A 165 9.50 -3.10 -4.42
C ILE A 165 10.52 -3.92 -5.19
N ALA A 166 10.98 -5.06 -4.66
CA ALA A 166 12.02 -5.89 -5.27
C ALA A 166 11.66 -6.38 -6.69
N GLY A 167 10.37 -6.57 -6.97
CA GLY A 167 9.86 -6.91 -8.30
C GLY A 167 9.82 -5.76 -9.29
N ARG A 168 10.20 -4.54 -8.87
CA ARG A 168 10.07 -3.30 -9.66
C ARG A 168 8.63 -3.09 -10.15
N PRO A 169 7.65 -3.01 -9.25
CA PRO A 169 6.24 -2.88 -9.60
C PRO A 169 5.93 -1.53 -10.25
N GLU A 170 4.81 -1.46 -10.96
CA GLU A 170 4.23 -0.22 -11.50
C GLU A 170 3.22 0.39 -10.50
N ILE A 171 2.73 -0.41 -9.56
CA ILE A 171 1.74 -0.04 -8.54
C ILE A 171 2.22 -0.51 -7.17
N LEU A 172 2.06 0.33 -6.15
CA LEU A 172 2.23 -0.03 -4.75
C LEU A 172 0.90 0.09 -4.00
N LEU A 173 0.50 -1.01 -3.39
CA LEU A 173 -0.67 -1.07 -2.50
C LEU A 173 -0.19 -1.10 -1.05
N TRP A 174 -0.64 -0.12 -0.25
CA TRP A 174 -0.23 0.06 1.13
C TRP A 174 -1.41 -0.19 2.07
N ASP A 175 -1.39 -1.31 2.79
CA ASP A 175 -2.44 -1.67 3.76
C ASP A 175 -2.00 -1.28 5.17
N GLU A 176 -2.35 -0.08 5.61
CA GLU A 176 -2.03 0.49 6.93
C GLU A 176 -0.53 0.33 7.32
N PRO A 177 0.41 0.88 6.55
CA PRO A 177 1.84 0.59 6.69
C PRO A 177 2.44 1.07 8.02
N THR A 178 1.83 2.05 8.68
CA THR A 178 2.32 2.66 9.93
C THR A 178 1.71 2.07 11.19
N THR A 179 0.70 1.20 11.06
CA THR A 179 0.01 0.59 12.23
C THR A 179 0.98 -0.16 13.13
N GLY A 180 0.88 0.13 14.44
CA GLY A 180 1.69 -0.51 15.48
C GLY A 180 3.11 0.04 15.62
N LEU A 181 3.41 1.16 15.00
CA LEU A 181 4.66 1.91 15.17
C LEU A 181 4.48 3.07 16.16
N ASP A 182 5.56 3.42 16.85
CA ASP A 182 5.62 4.66 17.60
C ASP A 182 5.68 5.89 16.66
N PRO A 183 5.43 7.12 17.16
CA PRO A 183 5.37 8.32 16.32
C PRO A 183 6.63 8.60 15.51
N VAL A 184 7.81 8.28 16.03
CA VAL A 184 9.09 8.52 15.33
C VAL A 184 9.24 7.57 14.15
N ASN A 185 8.92 6.30 14.36
CA ASN A 185 8.94 5.30 13.29
C ASN A 185 7.80 5.52 12.28
N THR A 186 6.63 5.97 12.72
CA THR A 186 5.53 6.39 11.83
C THR A 186 5.99 7.45 10.84
N ALA A 187 6.50 8.59 11.33
CA ALA A 187 7.01 9.66 10.49
C ALA A 187 8.16 9.21 9.57
N ALA A 188 8.99 8.25 10.02
CA ALA A 188 10.06 7.70 9.19
C ALA A 188 9.54 6.81 8.04
N ILE A 189 8.46 6.05 8.25
CA ILE A 189 7.81 5.26 7.20
C ILE A 189 7.04 6.16 6.23
N GLU A 190 6.34 7.18 6.69
CA GLU A 190 5.63 8.14 5.83
C GLU A 190 6.57 8.86 4.86
N ARG A 191 7.71 9.37 5.37
CA ARG A 191 8.76 9.93 4.51
C ARG A 191 9.29 8.92 3.50
N LEU A 192 9.46 7.66 3.92
CA LEU A 192 9.90 6.60 3.02
C LEU A 192 8.87 6.32 1.93
N ILE A 193 7.57 6.32 2.25
CA ILE A 193 6.49 6.14 1.27
C ILE A 193 6.53 7.26 0.22
N THR A 194 6.63 8.51 0.66
CA THR A 194 6.73 9.67 -0.24
C THR A 194 7.98 9.57 -1.12
N GLN A 195 9.14 9.30 -0.51
CA GLN A 195 10.40 9.13 -1.24
C GLN A 195 10.31 8.04 -2.31
N LEU A 196 9.77 6.86 -1.97
CA LEU A 196 9.63 5.76 -2.92
C LEU A 196 8.66 6.09 -4.07
N SER A 197 7.55 6.77 -3.78
CA SER A 197 6.61 7.20 -4.82
C SER A 197 7.27 8.17 -5.79
N ASP A 198 8.06 9.12 -5.28
CA ASP A 198 8.78 10.09 -6.10
C ASP A 198 9.93 9.48 -6.91
N GLU A 199 10.70 8.57 -6.33
CA GLU A 199 11.85 7.95 -6.98
C GLU A 199 11.43 6.90 -8.02
N LEU A 200 10.44 6.07 -7.68
CA LEU A 200 10.00 4.97 -8.53
C LEU A 200 8.96 5.38 -9.56
N LYS A 201 8.31 6.54 -9.39
CA LYS A 201 7.22 7.03 -10.26
C LYS A 201 6.10 6.00 -10.44
N VAL A 202 5.76 5.30 -9.37
CA VAL A 202 4.71 4.27 -9.34
C VAL A 202 3.38 4.87 -8.92
N THR A 203 2.29 4.24 -9.33
CA THR A 203 0.96 4.52 -8.79
C THR A 203 0.88 3.95 -7.37
N SER A 204 0.40 4.73 -6.40
CA SER A 204 0.29 4.31 -5.02
C SER A 204 -1.14 4.43 -4.50
N LEU A 205 -1.69 3.35 -3.94
CA LEU A 205 -2.97 3.37 -3.22
C LEU A 205 -2.70 3.06 -1.75
N LEU A 206 -2.84 4.07 -0.90
CA LEU A 206 -2.58 4.02 0.54
C LEU A 206 -3.90 3.87 1.31
N VAL A 207 -4.07 2.78 2.01
CA VAL A 207 -5.09 2.64 3.05
C VAL A 207 -4.46 3.04 4.38
N THR A 208 -5.03 4.05 5.02
CA THR A 208 -4.59 4.50 6.34
C THR A 208 -5.76 5.03 7.17
N HIS A 209 -5.60 4.97 8.47
CA HIS A 209 -6.44 5.70 9.41
C HIS A 209 -5.78 7.01 9.88
N ASP A 210 -4.54 7.26 9.48
CA ASP A 210 -3.86 8.53 9.70
C ASP A 210 -4.27 9.54 8.64
N ILE A 211 -5.11 10.52 9.06
CA ILE A 211 -5.64 11.54 8.17
C ILE A 211 -4.55 12.55 7.83
N GLU A 212 -3.83 13.03 8.85
CA GLU A 212 -2.85 14.11 8.70
C GLU A 212 -1.73 13.69 7.75
N GLY A 213 -1.07 12.56 8.03
CA GLY A 213 -0.04 12.02 7.15
C GLY A 213 -0.56 11.69 5.74
N GLY A 214 -1.76 11.13 5.63
CA GLY A 214 -2.35 10.83 4.32
C GLY A 214 -2.72 12.07 3.50
N LEU A 215 -3.20 13.15 4.14
CA LEU A 215 -3.51 14.42 3.45
C LEU A 215 -2.24 15.15 2.97
N GLU A 216 -1.13 15.01 3.72
CA GLU A 216 0.15 15.62 3.35
C GLU A 216 0.84 14.88 2.19
N MET A 217 0.68 13.56 2.11
CA MET A 217 1.39 12.72 1.14
C MET A 217 0.66 12.55 -0.20
N CYS A 218 -0.68 12.72 -0.24
CA CYS A 218 -1.48 12.24 -1.36
C CYS A 218 -2.02 13.35 -2.27
N ASP A 219 -2.05 13.09 -3.58
CA ASP A 219 -2.60 13.97 -4.61
C ASP A 219 -4.12 14.04 -4.51
N ARG A 220 -4.77 12.90 -4.27
CA ARG A 220 -6.21 12.76 -4.07
C ARG A 220 -6.51 11.81 -2.93
N VAL A 221 -7.70 12.01 -2.35
CA VAL A 221 -8.17 11.21 -1.23
C VAL A 221 -9.61 10.77 -1.42
N ALA A 222 -9.97 9.64 -0.84
CA ALA A 222 -11.35 9.22 -0.71
C ALA A 222 -11.65 8.73 0.71
N MET A 223 -12.92 8.78 1.09
CA MET A 223 -13.41 8.21 2.34
C MET A 223 -14.40 7.10 2.06
N LEU A 224 -14.15 5.94 2.63
CA LEU A 224 -15.04 4.78 2.61
C LEU A 224 -15.83 4.72 3.92
N GLU A 225 -17.15 4.76 3.82
CA GLU A 225 -18.06 4.65 4.95
C GLU A 225 -19.27 3.78 4.59
N GLY A 226 -19.65 2.84 5.48
CA GLY A 226 -20.76 1.92 5.23
C GLY A 226 -20.65 1.12 3.93
N GLY A 227 -19.42 0.79 3.51
CA GLY A 227 -19.14 0.06 2.28
C GLY A 227 -19.27 0.88 0.99
N ARG A 228 -19.37 2.22 1.06
CA ARG A 228 -19.51 3.14 -0.08
C ARG A 228 -18.51 4.28 0.00
N LEU A 229 -18.17 4.85 -1.15
CA LEU A 229 -17.44 6.12 -1.14
C LEU A 229 -18.35 7.24 -0.67
N ARG A 230 -17.94 7.90 0.39
CA ARG A 230 -18.59 9.08 0.95
C ARG A 230 -18.04 10.38 0.39
N PHE A 231 -16.72 10.37 0.11
CA PHE A 231 -16.00 11.48 -0.48
C PHE A 231 -14.94 10.94 -1.45
N CYS A 232 -14.63 11.70 -2.50
CA CYS A 232 -13.48 11.50 -3.37
C CYS A 232 -13.12 12.84 -4.01
N GLY A 233 -11.90 13.35 -3.78
CA GLY A 233 -11.46 14.66 -4.28
C GLY A 233 -10.07 15.03 -3.81
N LEU A 234 -9.73 16.33 -3.90
CA LEU A 234 -8.47 16.86 -3.41
C LEU A 234 -8.42 16.90 -1.87
N PRO A 235 -7.22 16.84 -1.26
CA PRO A 235 -7.07 16.98 0.20
C PRO A 235 -7.71 18.25 0.77
N GLY A 236 -7.57 19.40 0.09
CA GLY A 236 -8.18 20.66 0.50
C GLY A 236 -9.72 20.63 0.50
N ASP A 237 -10.32 19.96 -0.49
CA ASP A 237 -11.77 19.79 -0.59
C ASP A 237 -12.30 18.83 0.49
N PHE A 238 -11.50 17.84 0.90
CA PHE A 238 -11.82 16.95 2.00
C PHE A 238 -11.92 17.69 3.32
N LEU A 239 -10.97 18.57 3.62
CA LEU A 239 -10.95 19.40 4.82
C LEU A 239 -12.05 20.48 4.82
N ALA A 240 -12.45 20.97 3.64
CA ALA A 240 -13.51 21.95 3.47
C ALA A 240 -14.90 21.32 3.25
N SER A 241 -15.04 20.02 3.42
CA SER A 241 -16.29 19.31 3.16
C SER A 241 -17.38 19.71 4.15
N ASP A 242 -18.59 19.97 3.65
CA ASP A 242 -19.80 20.19 4.48
C ASP A 242 -20.47 18.87 4.90
N ASP A 243 -19.94 17.70 4.47
CA ASP A 243 -20.50 16.40 4.83
C ASP A 243 -20.29 16.11 6.33
N PRO A 244 -21.36 15.92 7.10
CA PRO A 244 -21.26 15.73 8.55
C PRO A 244 -20.50 14.46 8.95
N VAL A 245 -20.44 13.44 8.07
CA VAL A 245 -19.68 12.21 8.34
C VAL A 245 -18.19 12.44 8.11
N VAL A 246 -17.81 13.17 7.06
CA VAL A 246 -16.43 13.59 6.80
C VAL A 246 -15.93 14.45 7.95
N ASN A 247 -16.72 15.47 8.35
CA ASN A 247 -16.40 16.36 9.46
C ASN A 247 -16.25 15.60 10.78
N ALA A 248 -17.20 14.71 11.11
CA ALA A 248 -17.10 13.90 12.32
C ALA A 248 -15.89 12.95 12.32
N PHE A 249 -15.40 12.56 11.14
CA PHE A 249 -14.21 11.73 11.02
C PHE A 249 -12.93 12.56 11.22
N THR A 250 -12.85 13.77 10.69
CA THR A 250 -11.74 14.71 10.91
C THR A 250 -11.73 15.25 12.35
N ASP A 251 -12.89 15.64 12.90
CA ASP A 251 -13.02 16.21 14.24
C ASP A 251 -12.77 15.20 15.37
N ARG A 252 -13.14 13.92 15.19
CA ARG A 252 -12.85 12.86 16.17
C ARG A 252 -11.36 12.68 16.42
N LYS A 253 -10.51 12.88 15.41
CA LYS A 253 -9.05 12.87 15.63
C LYS A 253 -8.56 14.12 16.32
N ALA A 254 -9.11 15.28 16.04
CA ALA A 254 -8.83 16.50 16.79
C ALA A 254 -9.25 16.35 18.26
N ALA A 255 -10.41 15.73 18.54
CA ALA A 255 -10.88 15.45 19.89
C ALA A 255 -10.03 14.39 20.62
N THR A 256 -9.56 13.34 19.94
CA THR A 256 -8.69 12.31 20.52
C THR A 256 -7.29 12.88 20.81
N ALA A 257 -6.72 13.67 19.91
CA ALA A 257 -5.46 14.36 20.12
C ALA A 257 -5.53 15.37 21.29
N ALA A 258 -6.68 16.02 21.50
CA ALA A 258 -6.91 16.90 22.64
C ALA A 258 -7.03 16.15 23.97
N LEU A 259 -7.62 14.93 23.97
CA LEU A 259 -7.71 14.08 25.16
C LEU A 259 -6.35 13.49 25.55
N ASP A 260 -5.54 13.04 24.59
CA ASP A 260 -4.18 12.54 24.84
C ASP A 260 -3.26 13.64 25.44
N THR A 261 -3.54 14.92 25.10
CA THR A 261 -2.79 16.06 25.67
C THR A 261 -3.23 16.39 27.11
N LEU A 262 -4.43 16.01 27.52
CA LEU A 262 -4.97 16.26 28.87
C LEU A 262 -4.62 15.16 29.87
N GLU A 263 -4.28 13.95 29.44
CA GLU A 263 -3.85 12.84 30.32
C GLU A 263 -2.35 12.90 30.70
N ILE A 264 -1.58 13.86 30.16
CA ILE A 264 -0.14 14.05 30.46
C ILE A 264 0.11 15.17 31.49
N THR A 265 -0.94 15.73 32.06
CA THR A 265 -0.85 16.69 33.19
C THR A 265 -1.40 16.07 34.46
#